data_235f4abb03e9b7b3a08157e91fe38dd3
#
_entry.id   235f4abb03e9b7b3a08157e91fe38dd3
#
_cell.length_a   1.000
_cell.length_b   1.000
_cell.length_c   1.000
_cell.angle_alpha   90.00
_cell.angle_beta   90.00
_cell.angle_gamma   90.00
#
_symmetry.space_group_name_H-M   'P 1'
#
loop_
_entity.id
_entity.type
_entity.pdbx_description
1 polymer ?
#
loop_
_entity_poly.entity_id
_entity_poly.type
_entity_poly.pdbx_seq_one_letter_code
_entity_poly.pdbx_strand_id
1 'polypeptide(L)'
;MKLIIKMNTLTKNRVFFLILALLIASSAKAEAPAVPVSLTVSGGVSLGAYEAGYLYYTSRFIRENKKNSSLKLVTGASAGAINSLLTIMSACSSDQVTTPSESLFWKTWMPVGLQELLGTKENQKASAAFTAEALKQSAVGIEAAWMQGFDRHCDIVFGIATTLLKPSQVKLTDGIQAIHPEEPFVIRIQGRGRGTPPLITNYVDANDLIPHALLYLPSDERGKFLALQNLLLASAAFPGAFPPVKLKFCHTDFYRLHPTVNCTDQDAIEEYFIDGGVFDNEPLRLATRIATRGLKKEGKEFVWNEFPTLKNRIPPLALSIRALDVDAKTYPSEPQATDTNVKAEDEPLIPYFEKFVFRFVTSARSQQLYSVLDENPGLEGSIQSSKNNFPLASEPGLAFLGFFDRGFREYDFYMGMYDARRSALDAKENENKKVILL
;
A
#
# COMPACT_ATOMS: atom_id res chain seq x y z
N MET A 1 35.03 -71.63 -14.27
CA MET A 1 35.56 -71.15 -13.00
C MET A 1 34.63 -70.05 -12.49
N LYS A 2 33.67 -70.40 -11.61
CA LYS A 2 32.64 -69.47 -11.09
C LYS A 2 33.16 -68.91 -9.77
N LEU A 3 33.49 -67.62 -9.76
CA LEU A 3 33.90 -66.90 -8.52
C LEU A 3 32.59 -66.45 -7.82
N ILE A 4 32.19 -67.17 -6.77
CA ILE A 4 31.09 -66.80 -5.91
C ILE A 4 31.67 -65.97 -4.76
N ILE A 5 31.55 -64.65 -4.83
CA ILE A 5 31.92 -63.75 -3.71
C ILE A 5 30.82 -63.85 -2.67
N LYS A 6 31.09 -64.57 -1.58
CA LYS A 6 30.22 -64.53 -0.36
C LYS A 6 30.40 -63.19 0.32
N MET A 7 29.51 -62.27 0.08
CA MET A 7 29.40 -61.04 0.84
C MET A 7 28.88 -61.34 2.25
N ASN A 8 29.65 -60.93 3.26
CA ASN A 8 29.36 -61.09 4.67
C ASN A 8 28.11 -60.29 5.07
N THR A 9 27.22 -60.82 5.88
CA THR A 9 25.94 -60.18 6.30
C THR A 9 26.13 -58.78 6.88
N LEU A 10 27.28 -58.50 7.51
CA LEU A 10 27.62 -57.17 8.04
C LEU A 10 27.81 -56.09 6.94
N THR A 11 28.39 -56.52 5.78
CA THR A 11 28.57 -55.59 4.64
C THR A 11 27.26 -55.29 3.91
N LYS A 12 26.35 -56.26 3.83
CA LYS A 12 25.00 -56.06 3.25
C LYS A 12 24.17 -55.06 4.06
N ASN A 13 24.22 -55.15 5.39
CA ASN A 13 23.46 -54.20 6.25
C ASN A 13 24.02 -52.77 6.16
N ARG A 14 25.35 -52.62 6.11
CA ARG A 14 25.98 -51.29 5.95
C ARG A 14 25.66 -50.64 4.61
N VAL A 15 25.65 -51.40 3.54
CA VAL A 15 25.29 -50.90 2.19
C VAL A 15 23.79 -50.54 2.14
N PHE A 16 22.91 -51.37 2.76
CA PHE A 16 21.48 -51.09 2.86
C PHE A 16 21.19 -49.80 3.66
N PHE A 17 21.88 -49.61 4.80
CA PHE A 17 21.73 -48.37 5.58
C PHE A 17 22.29 -47.12 4.84
N LEU A 18 23.35 -47.26 4.06
CA LEU A 18 23.89 -46.17 3.24
C LEU A 18 22.94 -45.80 2.08
N ILE A 19 22.35 -46.79 1.43
CA ILE A 19 21.35 -46.56 0.37
C ILE A 19 20.08 -45.96 0.96
N LEU A 20 19.62 -46.42 2.13
CA LEU A 20 18.47 -45.86 2.80
C LEU A 20 18.70 -44.43 3.28
N ALA A 21 19.92 -44.12 3.79
CA ALA A 21 20.34 -42.78 4.18
C ALA A 21 20.43 -41.86 2.95
N LEU A 22 20.90 -42.34 1.80
CA LEU A 22 20.94 -41.61 0.54
C LEU A 22 19.53 -41.37 -0.02
N LEU A 23 18.60 -42.33 0.12
CA LEU A 23 17.20 -42.19 -0.28
C LEU A 23 16.43 -41.21 0.63
N ILE A 24 16.72 -41.17 1.92
CA ILE A 24 16.14 -40.19 2.86
C ILE A 24 16.75 -38.80 2.62
N ALA A 25 18.02 -38.68 2.29
CA ALA A 25 18.66 -37.41 1.96
C ALA A 25 18.19 -36.83 0.61
N SER A 26 17.71 -37.66 -0.34
CA SER A 26 17.21 -37.20 -1.64
C SER A 26 15.75 -36.73 -1.62
N SER A 27 15.03 -36.93 -0.52
CA SER A 27 13.62 -36.51 -0.41
C SER A 27 13.39 -35.20 0.34
N ALA A 28 14.44 -34.51 0.78
CA ALA A 28 14.33 -33.14 1.21
C ALA A 28 14.01 -32.27 -0.03
N LYS A 29 12.73 -32.20 -0.42
CA LYS A 29 12.27 -31.18 -1.37
C LYS A 29 12.74 -29.85 -0.82
N ALA A 30 13.71 -29.23 -1.51
CA ALA A 30 14.10 -27.87 -1.19
C ALA A 30 12.83 -27.01 -1.20
N GLU A 31 12.45 -26.50 -0.02
CA GLU A 31 11.27 -25.64 0.14
C GLU A 31 11.42 -24.48 -0.87
N ALA A 32 10.39 -24.27 -1.68
CA ALA A 32 10.41 -23.17 -2.63
C ALA A 32 10.53 -21.83 -1.88
N PRO A 33 11.27 -20.85 -2.40
CA PRO A 33 11.38 -19.56 -1.74
C PRO A 33 10.01 -18.88 -1.66
N ALA A 34 9.78 -18.14 -0.57
CA ALA A 34 8.57 -17.36 -0.42
C ALA A 34 8.45 -16.33 -1.56
N VAL A 35 7.25 -16.24 -2.15
CA VAL A 35 6.97 -15.27 -3.22
C VAL A 35 6.95 -13.87 -2.61
N PRO A 36 7.72 -12.91 -3.14
CA PRO A 36 7.63 -11.54 -2.68
C PRO A 36 6.32 -10.90 -3.15
N VAL A 37 5.60 -10.27 -2.22
CA VAL A 37 4.31 -9.65 -2.47
C VAL A 37 4.45 -8.13 -2.38
N SER A 38 3.82 -7.44 -3.32
CA SER A 38 3.59 -6.01 -3.29
C SER A 38 2.09 -5.73 -3.28
N LEU A 39 1.65 -4.88 -2.38
CA LEU A 39 0.27 -4.40 -2.32
C LEU A 39 0.21 -2.92 -2.63
N THR A 40 -0.65 -2.54 -3.56
CA THR A 40 -0.99 -1.14 -3.87
C THR A 40 -2.44 -0.92 -3.50
N VAL A 41 -2.72 0.12 -2.72
CA VAL A 41 -4.05 0.41 -2.18
C VAL A 41 -4.48 1.78 -2.65
N SER A 42 -5.60 1.85 -3.36
CA SER A 42 -6.16 3.11 -3.86
C SER A 42 -6.71 3.99 -2.73
N GLY A 43 -6.91 5.27 -3.01
CA GLY A 43 -7.71 6.13 -2.14
C GLY A 43 -9.20 5.81 -2.29
N GLY A 44 -9.95 5.87 -1.20
CA GLY A 44 -11.36 5.48 -1.19
C GLY A 44 -12.26 6.32 -0.26
N VAL A 45 -11.77 7.40 0.34
CA VAL A 45 -12.51 8.20 1.33
C VAL A 45 -13.09 7.28 2.43
N SER A 46 -14.42 7.21 2.63
CA SER A 46 -15.02 6.31 3.63
C SER A 46 -15.07 4.84 3.19
N LEU A 47 -14.85 4.54 1.89
CA LEU A 47 -14.62 3.19 1.41
C LEU A 47 -13.32 2.56 1.96
N GLY A 48 -12.48 3.37 2.61
CA GLY A 48 -11.38 2.88 3.42
C GLY A 48 -11.80 1.83 4.46
N ALA A 49 -13.06 1.82 4.89
CA ALA A 49 -13.60 0.74 5.74
C ALA A 49 -13.68 -0.60 5.00
N TYR A 50 -14.07 -0.60 3.72
CA TYR A 50 -14.02 -1.80 2.87
C TYR A 50 -12.60 -2.28 2.65
N GLU A 51 -11.70 -1.37 2.28
CA GLU A 51 -10.27 -1.69 2.14
C GLU A 51 -9.70 -2.28 3.43
N ALA A 52 -10.04 -1.69 4.57
CA ALA A 52 -9.62 -2.18 5.89
C ALA A 52 -10.04 -3.63 6.13
N GLY A 53 -11.27 -4.00 5.78
CA GLY A 53 -11.76 -5.37 5.86
C GLY A 53 -11.01 -6.31 4.92
N TYR A 54 -10.80 -5.90 3.67
CA TYR A 54 -10.06 -6.67 2.67
C TYR A 54 -8.61 -6.93 3.12
N LEU A 55 -7.94 -5.87 3.57
CA LEU A 55 -6.54 -5.92 3.97
C LEU A 55 -6.33 -6.59 5.34
N TYR A 56 -7.32 -6.51 6.24
CA TYR A 56 -7.30 -7.31 7.47
C TYR A 56 -7.21 -8.80 7.14
N TYR A 57 -8.04 -9.30 6.23
CA TYR A 57 -8.00 -10.69 5.81
C TYR A 57 -6.70 -11.02 5.08
N THR A 58 -6.29 -10.19 4.12
CA THR A 58 -5.09 -10.40 3.30
C THR A 58 -3.81 -10.38 4.12
N SER A 59 -3.63 -9.41 5.02
CA SER A 59 -2.43 -9.33 5.88
C SER A 59 -2.32 -10.52 6.82
N ARG A 60 -3.46 -10.99 7.32
CA ARG A 60 -3.54 -12.18 8.15
C ARG A 60 -3.18 -13.43 7.35
N PHE A 61 -3.69 -13.56 6.13
CA PHE A 61 -3.35 -14.66 5.23
C PHE A 61 -1.85 -14.70 4.92
N ILE A 62 -1.22 -13.55 4.59
CA ILE A 62 0.22 -13.45 4.36
C ILE A 62 0.99 -13.88 5.60
N ARG A 63 0.59 -13.40 6.78
CA ARG A 63 1.23 -13.73 8.05
C ARG A 63 1.17 -15.23 8.38
N GLU A 64 0.02 -15.87 8.14
CA GLU A 64 -0.18 -17.31 8.38
C GLU A 64 0.58 -18.16 7.34
N ASN A 65 0.89 -17.61 6.18
CA ASN A 65 1.60 -18.29 5.08
C ASN A 65 3.01 -17.74 4.83
N LYS A 66 3.72 -17.31 5.86
CA LYS A 66 5.09 -16.72 5.78
C LYS A 66 6.11 -17.58 5.01
N LYS A 67 5.90 -18.89 4.96
CA LYS A 67 6.76 -19.81 4.19
C LYS A 67 6.56 -19.67 2.67
N ASN A 68 5.38 -19.26 2.24
CA ASN A 68 5.00 -19.21 0.83
C ASN A 68 4.96 -17.77 0.29
N SER A 69 4.71 -16.78 1.15
CA SER A 69 4.59 -15.38 0.76
C SER A 69 5.28 -14.44 1.75
N SER A 70 5.91 -13.39 1.23
CA SER A 70 6.61 -12.38 2.02
C SER A 70 6.22 -10.99 1.54
N LEU A 71 5.53 -10.23 2.39
CA LEU A 71 5.22 -8.83 2.08
C LEU A 71 6.51 -8.02 2.04
N LYS A 72 6.79 -7.37 0.91
CA LYS A 72 8.01 -6.59 0.67
C LYS A 72 7.71 -5.12 0.43
N LEU A 73 6.62 -4.82 -0.26
CA LEU A 73 6.28 -3.47 -0.68
C LEU A 73 4.80 -3.21 -0.42
N VAL A 74 4.50 -2.05 0.11
CA VAL A 74 3.13 -1.54 0.18
C VAL A 74 3.14 -0.10 -0.33
N THR A 75 2.19 0.25 -1.20
CA THR A 75 1.99 1.63 -1.63
C THR A 75 0.54 2.02 -1.43
N GLY A 76 0.28 3.30 -1.18
CA GLY A 76 -1.09 3.75 -0.98
C GLY A 76 -1.26 5.25 -1.15
N ALA A 77 -2.50 5.65 -1.40
CA ALA A 77 -2.94 7.04 -1.48
C ALA A 77 -4.14 7.25 -0.54
N SER A 78 -4.25 8.42 0.07
CA SER A 78 -5.42 8.78 0.87
C SER A 78 -5.77 7.73 1.95
N ALA A 79 -7.01 7.28 2.01
CA ALA A 79 -7.47 6.18 2.86
C ALA A 79 -6.61 4.91 2.69
N GLY A 80 -6.21 4.62 1.45
CA GLY A 80 -5.33 3.50 1.12
C GLY A 80 -3.94 3.63 1.74
N ALA A 81 -3.40 4.84 1.92
CA ALA A 81 -2.13 5.03 2.62
C ALA A 81 -2.24 4.67 4.11
N ILE A 82 -3.34 5.05 4.76
CA ILE A 82 -3.63 4.66 6.15
C ILE A 82 -3.74 3.14 6.25
N ASN A 83 -4.54 2.52 5.39
CA ASN A 83 -4.73 1.07 5.35
C ASN A 83 -3.45 0.31 5.01
N SER A 84 -2.58 0.89 4.19
CA SER A 84 -1.25 0.36 3.89
C SER A 84 -0.37 0.28 5.13
N LEU A 85 -0.34 1.33 5.98
CA LEU A 85 0.37 1.28 7.26
C LEU A 85 -0.20 0.18 8.17
N LEU A 86 -1.52 0.09 8.29
CA LEU A 86 -2.18 -0.95 9.10
C LEU A 86 -1.85 -2.36 8.59
N THR A 87 -1.72 -2.52 7.26
CA THR A 87 -1.31 -3.77 6.63
C THR A 87 0.11 -4.16 7.01
N ILE A 88 1.05 -3.21 6.95
CA ILE A 88 2.44 -3.41 7.38
C ILE A 88 2.47 -3.83 8.85
N MET A 89 1.79 -3.10 9.71
CA MET A 89 1.72 -3.39 11.14
C MET A 89 1.15 -4.78 11.42
N SER A 90 0.06 -5.14 10.74
CA SER A 90 -0.57 -6.46 10.89
C SER A 90 0.31 -7.61 10.40
N ALA A 91 1.00 -7.42 9.27
CA ALA A 91 1.89 -8.45 8.70
C ALA A 91 3.18 -8.63 9.51
N CYS A 92 3.67 -7.56 10.14
CA CYS A 92 4.92 -7.51 10.90
C CYS A 92 4.75 -7.79 12.40
N SER A 93 3.52 -7.77 12.92
CA SER A 93 3.25 -8.02 14.33
C SER A 93 3.36 -9.51 14.66
N SER A 94 3.89 -9.81 15.83
CA SER A 94 3.83 -11.14 16.42
C SER A 94 2.51 -11.42 17.16
N ASP A 95 1.72 -10.38 17.43
CA ASP A 95 0.49 -10.52 18.21
C ASP A 95 -0.62 -11.10 17.35
N GLN A 96 -1.30 -12.12 17.89
CA GLN A 96 -2.45 -12.73 17.24
C GLN A 96 -3.71 -11.95 17.58
N VAL A 97 -4.21 -11.18 16.62
CA VAL A 97 -5.57 -10.64 16.71
C VAL A 97 -6.55 -11.71 16.23
N THR A 98 -7.43 -12.14 17.10
CA THR A 98 -8.33 -13.27 16.84
C THR A 98 -9.62 -12.85 16.16
N THR A 99 -10.13 -11.65 16.47
CA THR A 99 -11.39 -11.14 15.93
C THR A 99 -11.20 -9.86 15.11
N PRO A 100 -12.05 -9.63 14.11
CA PRO A 100 -11.98 -8.38 13.32
C PRO A 100 -12.10 -7.12 14.18
N SER A 101 -12.98 -7.12 15.17
CA SER A 101 -13.25 -5.96 16.05
C SER A 101 -12.08 -5.59 16.96
N GLU A 102 -11.14 -6.49 17.21
CA GLU A 102 -9.91 -6.23 17.96
C GLU A 102 -8.78 -5.68 17.09
N SER A 103 -8.92 -5.78 15.75
CA SER A 103 -7.90 -5.33 14.82
C SER A 103 -7.71 -3.83 14.82
N LEU A 104 -6.49 -3.38 14.48
CA LEU A 104 -6.22 -1.97 14.25
C LEU A 104 -7.07 -1.41 13.10
N PHE A 105 -7.36 -2.21 12.07
CA PHE A 105 -8.22 -1.81 10.97
C PHE A 105 -9.62 -1.40 11.45
N TRP A 106 -10.26 -2.24 12.26
CA TRP A 106 -11.57 -1.94 12.83
C TRP A 106 -11.53 -0.71 13.75
N LYS A 107 -10.55 -0.67 14.66
CA LYS A 107 -10.40 0.41 15.63
C LYS A 107 -10.08 1.76 14.98
N THR A 108 -9.49 1.75 13.80
CA THR A 108 -9.20 2.96 13.04
C THR A 108 -10.44 3.48 12.31
N TRP A 109 -11.20 2.60 11.65
CA TRP A 109 -12.28 3.05 10.77
C TRP A 109 -13.64 3.17 11.43
N MET A 110 -13.98 2.29 12.38
CA MET A 110 -15.32 2.29 12.98
C MET A 110 -15.66 3.57 13.77
N PRO A 111 -14.73 4.20 14.49
CA PRO A 111 -15.01 5.43 15.22
C PRO A 111 -15.13 6.68 14.35
N VAL A 112 -14.63 6.66 13.10
CA VAL A 112 -14.57 7.87 12.24
C VAL A 112 -15.94 8.13 11.63
N GLY A 113 -16.78 8.88 12.35
CA GLY A 113 -18.10 9.30 11.90
C GLY A 113 -18.18 10.81 11.64
N LEU A 114 -19.32 11.26 11.11
CA LEU A 114 -19.54 12.66 10.76
C LEU A 114 -19.34 13.60 11.96
N GLN A 115 -19.82 13.22 13.14
CA GLN A 115 -19.72 14.05 14.34
C GLN A 115 -18.27 14.26 14.76
N GLU A 116 -17.48 13.20 14.72
CA GLU A 116 -16.05 13.24 15.03
C GLU A 116 -15.27 14.05 13.98
N LEU A 117 -15.66 13.95 12.70
CA LEU A 117 -15.02 14.69 11.61
C LEU A 117 -15.35 16.17 11.63
N LEU A 118 -16.58 16.57 11.99
CA LEU A 118 -16.95 17.98 12.13
C LEU A 118 -16.17 18.66 13.27
N GLY A 119 -15.85 17.93 14.33
CA GLY A 119 -15.07 18.44 15.45
C GLY A 119 -15.71 19.62 16.18
N THR A 120 -14.90 20.43 16.84
CA THR A 120 -15.32 21.66 17.50
C THR A 120 -15.08 22.88 16.61
N LYS A 121 -15.80 23.99 16.87
CA LYS A 121 -15.62 25.26 16.13
C LYS A 121 -14.15 25.76 16.18
N GLU A 122 -13.44 25.48 17.27
CA GLU A 122 -12.05 25.89 17.47
C GLU A 122 -11.08 25.16 16.54
N ASN A 123 -11.42 23.92 16.15
CA ASN A 123 -10.60 23.08 15.29
C ASN A 123 -10.96 23.18 13.79
N GLN A 124 -12.07 23.83 13.47
CA GLN A 124 -12.49 24.02 12.07
C GLN A 124 -11.58 25.05 11.38
N LYS A 125 -11.25 24.73 10.12
CA LYS A 125 -10.49 25.63 9.24
C LYS A 125 -11.40 26.09 8.10
N ALA A 126 -11.27 27.36 7.71
CA ALA A 126 -12.08 27.93 6.62
C ALA A 126 -11.91 27.22 5.27
N SER A 127 -10.81 26.46 5.10
CA SER A 127 -10.49 25.73 3.88
C SER A 127 -11.07 24.31 3.81
N ALA A 128 -11.78 23.84 4.86
CA ALA A 128 -12.20 22.45 4.95
C ALA A 128 -13.52 22.27 5.73
N ALA A 129 -14.33 21.31 5.29
CA ALA A 129 -15.58 20.94 5.95
C ALA A 129 -15.34 20.13 7.23
N PHE A 130 -14.25 19.35 7.28
CA PHE A 130 -13.90 18.45 8.37
C PHE A 130 -12.58 18.82 9.03
N THR A 131 -12.38 18.28 10.23
CA THR A 131 -11.11 18.39 10.96
C THR A 131 -10.35 17.07 10.88
N ALA A 132 -9.01 17.14 11.01
CA ALA A 132 -8.19 15.94 11.08
C ALA A 132 -8.20 15.28 12.50
N GLU A 133 -8.98 15.81 13.43
CA GLU A 133 -8.91 15.40 14.86
C GLU A 133 -9.36 13.95 15.07
N ALA A 134 -10.43 13.53 14.38
CA ALA A 134 -10.90 12.13 14.43
C ALA A 134 -9.84 11.14 13.96
N LEU A 135 -9.12 11.48 12.88
CA LEU A 135 -8.03 10.67 12.36
C LEU A 135 -6.84 10.62 13.32
N LYS A 136 -6.53 11.74 13.98
CA LYS A 136 -5.48 11.79 15.01
C LYS A 136 -5.83 10.97 16.24
N GLN A 137 -7.08 10.99 16.68
CA GLN A 137 -7.55 10.16 17.80
C GLN A 137 -7.45 8.67 17.50
N SER A 138 -7.84 8.24 16.29
CA SER A 138 -7.67 6.87 15.84
C SER A 138 -6.19 6.46 15.79
N ALA A 139 -5.29 7.42 15.51
CA ALA A 139 -3.87 7.17 15.45
C ALA A 139 -3.21 6.87 16.83
N VAL A 140 -3.84 7.21 17.95
CA VAL A 140 -3.31 6.89 19.30
C VAL A 140 -3.16 5.39 19.50
N GLY A 141 -4.14 4.60 19.04
CA GLY A 141 -4.05 3.14 19.08
C GLY A 141 -2.97 2.59 18.15
N ILE A 142 -2.76 3.25 17.00
CA ILE A 142 -1.71 2.91 16.04
C ILE A 142 -0.33 3.20 16.65
N GLU A 143 -0.12 4.36 17.29
CA GLU A 143 1.13 4.71 17.97
C GLU A 143 1.47 3.68 19.05
N ALA A 144 0.52 3.32 19.89
CA ALA A 144 0.72 2.34 20.96
C ALA A 144 1.17 0.97 20.40
N ALA A 145 0.54 0.49 19.33
CA ALA A 145 0.92 -0.76 18.68
C ALA A 145 2.28 -0.65 17.95
N TRP A 146 2.59 0.50 17.35
CA TRP A 146 3.89 0.77 16.73
C TRP A 146 5.04 0.70 17.74
N MET A 147 4.86 1.28 18.92
CA MET A 147 5.86 1.28 19.99
C MET A 147 6.11 -0.12 20.59
N GLN A 148 5.19 -1.07 20.40
CA GLN A 148 5.41 -2.48 20.80
C GLN A 148 6.43 -3.20 19.91
N GLY A 149 6.77 -2.66 18.74
CA GLY A 149 7.78 -3.17 17.84
C GLY A 149 7.28 -4.28 16.92
N PHE A 150 8.12 -4.62 15.95
CA PHE A 150 7.84 -5.59 14.89
C PHE A 150 8.85 -6.73 14.90
N ASP A 151 8.43 -7.88 14.35
CA ASP A 151 9.31 -9.03 14.14
C ASP A 151 10.59 -8.59 13.40
N ARG A 152 11.75 -9.16 13.75
CA ARG A 152 13.05 -8.82 13.12
C ARG A 152 13.11 -9.16 11.63
N HIS A 153 12.24 -10.04 11.15
CA HIS A 153 12.14 -10.37 9.72
C HIS A 153 11.29 -9.37 8.93
N CYS A 154 10.67 -8.41 9.60
CA CYS A 154 9.94 -7.35 8.95
C CYS A 154 10.92 -6.40 8.27
N ASP A 155 10.85 -6.31 6.94
CA ASP A 155 11.65 -5.41 6.11
C ASP A 155 10.82 -5.04 4.89
N ILE A 156 10.10 -3.93 5.01
CA ILE A 156 9.08 -3.51 4.04
C ILE A 156 9.38 -2.08 3.61
N VAL A 157 9.28 -1.83 2.31
CA VAL A 157 9.27 -0.48 1.77
C VAL A 157 7.83 -0.01 1.62
N PHE A 158 7.58 1.22 2.01
CA PHE A 158 6.28 1.85 2.01
C PHE A 158 6.31 3.12 1.17
N GLY A 159 5.55 3.13 0.06
CA GLY A 159 5.37 4.28 -0.81
C GLY A 159 4.05 4.99 -0.52
N ILE A 160 4.08 6.30 -0.39
CA ILE A 160 2.92 7.13 -0.04
C ILE A 160 2.78 8.23 -1.08
N ALA A 161 1.63 8.25 -1.77
CA ALA A 161 1.30 9.32 -2.69
C ALA A 161 0.86 10.57 -1.92
N THR A 162 1.39 11.71 -2.30
CA THR A 162 0.96 13.04 -1.83
C THR A 162 1.01 14.05 -2.97
N THR A 163 0.32 15.16 -2.81
CA THR A 163 0.27 16.24 -3.78
C THR A 163 0.72 17.55 -3.14
N LEU A 164 1.66 18.23 -3.75
CA LEU A 164 2.10 19.55 -3.31
C LEU A 164 1.03 20.60 -3.62
N LEU A 165 0.61 21.39 -2.62
CA LEU A 165 -0.39 22.44 -2.83
C LEU A 165 0.13 23.55 -3.76
N LYS A 166 1.42 23.84 -3.69
CA LYS A 166 2.13 24.74 -4.62
C LYS A 166 3.13 23.92 -5.41
N PRO A 167 2.73 23.39 -6.57
CA PRO A 167 3.58 22.50 -7.35
C PRO A 167 4.85 23.20 -7.82
N SER A 168 5.94 22.46 -7.84
CA SER A 168 7.20 22.92 -8.38
C SER A 168 7.16 22.93 -9.92
N GLN A 169 7.94 23.86 -10.52
CA GLN A 169 8.13 23.88 -11.96
C GLN A 169 9.36 23.04 -12.31
N VAL A 170 9.17 22.06 -13.17
CA VAL A 170 10.25 21.21 -13.69
C VAL A 170 10.56 21.62 -15.13
N LYS A 171 11.80 21.96 -15.39
CA LYS A 171 12.27 22.23 -16.76
C LYS A 171 12.46 20.90 -17.49
N LEU A 172 11.65 20.62 -18.49
CA LEU A 172 11.75 19.40 -19.30
C LEU A 172 12.79 19.56 -20.41
N THR A 173 12.75 20.67 -21.13
CA THR A 173 13.70 21.07 -22.18
C THR A 173 13.85 22.60 -22.21
N ASP A 174 14.73 23.10 -23.03
CA ASP A 174 14.84 24.55 -23.23
C ASP A 174 13.54 25.13 -23.79
N GLY A 175 12.88 25.96 -22.96
CA GLY A 175 11.61 26.60 -23.29
C GLY A 175 10.34 25.83 -22.86
N ILE A 176 10.44 24.57 -22.38
CA ILE A 176 9.29 23.83 -21.89
C ILE A 176 9.43 23.59 -20.38
N GLN A 177 8.49 24.11 -19.63
CA GLN A 177 8.34 23.85 -18.19
C GLN A 177 7.07 23.09 -17.95
N ALA A 178 7.13 22.06 -17.11
CA ALA A 178 5.96 21.33 -16.64
C ALA A 178 5.75 21.62 -15.15
N ILE A 179 4.49 21.61 -14.75
CA ILE A 179 4.09 21.62 -13.35
C ILE A 179 4.04 20.18 -12.88
N HIS A 180 4.78 19.86 -11.83
CA HIS A 180 4.78 18.53 -11.22
C HIS A 180 4.19 18.63 -9.81
N PRO A 181 2.89 18.32 -9.64
CA PRO A 181 2.23 18.40 -8.34
C PRO A 181 2.44 17.16 -7.48
N GLU A 182 2.73 16.01 -8.11
CA GLU A 182 2.94 14.75 -7.40
C GLU A 182 4.29 14.76 -6.67
N GLU A 183 4.26 14.49 -5.38
CA GLU A 183 5.47 14.42 -4.56
C GLU A 183 5.38 13.18 -3.65
N PRO A 184 5.64 11.98 -4.17
CA PRO A 184 5.55 10.76 -3.37
C PRO A 184 6.70 10.66 -2.37
N PHE A 185 6.42 10.05 -1.23
CA PHE A 185 7.40 9.68 -0.23
C PHE A 185 7.60 8.18 -0.19
N VAL A 186 8.85 7.75 -0.05
CA VAL A 186 9.18 6.33 0.06
C VAL A 186 10.04 6.11 1.30
N ILE A 187 9.56 5.27 2.19
CA ILE A 187 10.23 4.95 3.45
C ILE A 187 10.44 3.44 3.58
N ARG A 188 11.50 3.03 4.27
CA ARG A 188 11.76 1.63 4.63
C ARG A 188 11.48 1.44 6.10
N ILE A 189 10.74 0.40 6.44
CA ILE A 189 10.35 0.04 7.80
C ILE A 189 10.96 -1.30 8.12
N GLN A 190 11.83 -1.34 9.14
CA GLN A 190 12.54 -2.54 9.55
C GLN A 190 12.24 -2.88 11.00
N GLY A 191 11.81 -4.11 11.24
CA GLY A 191 11.55 -4.62 12.59
C GLY A 191 12.84 -4.81 13.38
N ARG A 192 12.82 -4.42 14.65
CA ARG A 192 13.96 -4.58 15.58
C ARG A 192 13.68 -5.59 16.69
N GLY A 193 12.51 -6.21 16.66
CA GLY A 193 12.03 -7.14 17.66
C GLY A 193 11.04 -6.51 18.62
N ARG A 194 10.36 -7.36 19.38
CA ARG A 194 9.32 -6.94 20.33
C ARG A 194 9.88 -5.98 21.39
N GLY A 195 9.12 -4.97 21.74
CA GLY A 195 9.50 -3.96 22.73
C GLY A 195 10.43 -2.86 22.18
N THR A 196 10.81 -2.93 20.91
CA THR A 196 11.63 -1.91 20.26
C THR A 196 10.91 -1.40 19.02
N PRO A 197 10.57 -0.09 18.93
CA PRO A 197 9.94 0.49 17.76
C PRO A 197 10.72 0.17 16.48
N PRO A 198 10.06 -0.01 15.33
CA PRO A 198 10.75 -0.31 14.09
C PRO A 198 11.64 0.85 13.64
N LEU A 199 12.71 0.55 12.94
CA LEU A 199 13.53 1.56 12.28
C LEU A 199 12.79 2.11 11.06
N ILE A 200 12.72 3.43 10.95
CA ILE A 200 12.23 4.14 9.77
C ILE A 200 13.41 4.86 9.12
N THR A 201 13.54 4.70 7.82
CA THR A 201 14.50 5.43 6.99
C THR A 201 13.85 5.82 5.67
N ASN A 202 14.27 6.94 5.07
CA ASN A 202 13.92 7.22 3.68
C ASN A 202 14.54 6.15 2.77
N TYR A 203 13.82 5.75 1.73
CA TYR A 203 14.30 4.78 0.75
C TYR A 203 14.33 5.43 -0.62
N VAL A 204 15.51 5.77 -1.08
CA VAL A 204 15.73 6.62 -2.24
C VAL A 204 16.44 5.84 -3.34
N ASP A 205 15.95 5.96 -4.56
CA ASP A 205 16.70 5.59 -5.76
C ASP A 205 17.45 6.82 -6.28
N ALA A 206 18.75 6.86 -6.02
CA ALA A 206 19.63 7.95 -6.48
C ALA A 206 19.66 8.11 -8.01
N ASN A 207 19.17 7.13 -8.77
CA ASN A 207 19.09 7.16 -10.22
C ASN A 207 17.65 7.38 -10.71
N ASP A 208 16.72 7.72 -9.84
CA ASP A 208 15.35 7.96 -10.26
C ASP A 208 15.26 9.27 -11.05
N LEU A 209 14.68 9.16 -12.25
CA LEU A 209 14.43 10.32 -13.10
C LEU A 209 13.23 11.14 -12.62
N ILE A 210 12.38 10.52 -11.76
CA ILE A 210 11.26 11.21 -11.14
C ILE A 210 11.64 11.55 -9.71
N PRO A 211 11.73 12.82 -9.38
CA PRO A 211 11.99 13.26 -8.02
C PRO A 211 10.88 12.74 -7.09
N HIS A 212 11.26 12.28 -5.92
CA HIS A 212 10.38 12.02 -4.78
C HIS A 212 10.95 12.71 -3.56
N ALA A 213 10.09 13.03 -2.59
CA ALA A 213 10.50 13.75 -1.42
C ALA A 213 11.09 12.82 -0.35
N LEU A 214 11.91 13.41 0.50
CA LEU A 214 12.48 12.76 1.67
C LEU A 214 11.87 13.35 2.90
N LEU A 215 11.19 12.52 3.66
CA LEU A 215 10.60 12.93 4.92
C LEU A 215 11.69 13.34 5.92
N TYR A 216 11.56 14.50 6.53
CA TYR A 216 12.38 14.83 7.68
C TYR A 216 12.01 13.92 8.85
N LEU A 217 12.97 13.13 9.32
CA LEU A 217 12.80 12.19 10.40
C LEU A 217 13.59 12.68 11.62
N PRO A 218 12.93 13.09 12.72
CA PRO A 218 13.57 13.44 13.98
C PRO A 218 14.45 12.28 14.51
N SER A 219 15.33 12.60 15.46
CA SER A 219 16.23 11.59 16.04
C SER A 219 15.52 10.60 16.97
N ASP A 220 14.45 11.04 17.63
CA ASP A 220 13.69 10.22 18.56
C ASP A 220 12.61 9.39 17.85
N GLU A 221 12.29 8.23 18.40
CA GLU A 221 11.38 7.25 17.78
C GLU A 221 9.94 7.74 17.71
N ARG A 222 9.50 8.52 18.71
CA ARG A 222 8.16 9.10 18.72
C ARG A 222 8.03 10.19 17.66
N GLY A 223 9.05 11.05 17.55
CA GLY A 223 9.11 12.09 16.52
C GLY A 223 9.06 11.49 15.11
N LYS A 224 9.76 10.37 14.87
CA LYS A 224 9.68 9.65 13.59
C LYS A 224 8.27 9.15 13.32
N PHE A 225 7.60 8.56 14.31
CA PHE A 225 6.22 8.12 14.15
C PHE A 225 5.27 9.30 13.86
N LEU A 226 5.42 10.42 14.56
CA LEU A 226 4.61 11.63 14.32
C LEU A 226 4.86 12.21 12.92
N ALA A 227 6.09 12.17 12.42
CA ALA A 227 6.39 12.56 11.04
C ALA A 227 5.67 11.66 10.03
N LEU A 228 5.68 10.33 10.26
CA LEU A 228 4.93 9.39 9.45
C LEU A 228 3.42 9.61 9.54
N GLN A 229 2.89 9.86 10.74
CA GLN A 229 1.47 10.17 10.95
C GLN A 229 1.06 11.44 10.17
N ASN A 230 1.85 12.50 10.23
CA ASN A 230 1.57 13.73 9.48
C ASN A 230 1.63 13.49 7.96
N LEU A 231 2.53 12.64 7.49
CA LEU A 231 2.59 12.24 6.09
C LEU A 231 1.31 11.49 5.65
N LEU A 232 0.79 10.58 6.48
CA LEU A 232 -0.49 9.90 6.19
C LEU A 232 -1.67 10.88 6.18
N LEU A 233 -1.70 11.84 7.13
CA LEU A 233 -2.71 12.89 7.14
C LEU A 233 -2.62 13.78 5.90
N ALA A 234 -1.41 14.08 5.41
CA ALA A 234 -1.20 14.83 4.19
C ALA A 234 -1.71 14.05 2.96
N SER A 235 -1.39 12.75 2.90
CA SER A 235 -1.92 11.86 1.85
C SER A 235 -3.44 11.77 1.83
N ALA A 236 -4.10 11.95 2.98
CA ALA A 236 -5.56 11.88 3.14
C ALA A 236 -6.25 13.25 3.22
N ALA A 237 -5.53 14.34 2.96
CA ALA A 237 -6.06 15.71 3.04
C ALA A 237 -6.85 16.09 1.76
N PHE A 238 -8.00 15.42 1.54
CA PHE A 238 -8.83 15.64 0.35
C PHE A 238 -9.33 17.09 0.30
N PRO A 239 -9.10 17.81 -0.82
CA PRO A 239 -9.44 19.22 -0.95
C PRO A 239 -10.91 19.51 -0.65
N GLY A 240 -11.18 20.51 0.18
CA GLY A 240 -12.53 20.88 0.63
C GLY A 240 -13.07 20.01 1.76
N ALA A 241 -12.64 18.75 1.89
CA ALA A 241 -13.02 17.90 3.01
C ALA A 241 -12.08 18.08 4.21
N PHE A 242 -10.78 18.01 4.00
CA PHE A 242 -9.78 18.14 5.06
C PHE A 242 -8.80 19.29 4.77
N PRO A 243 -8.26 19.94 5.83
CA PRO A 243 -7.30 21.03 5.64
C PRO A 243 -5.97 20.49 5.11
N PRO A 244 -5.25 21.27 4.27
CA PRO A 244 -3.90 20.94 3.86
C PRO A 244 -2.98 20.72 5.05
N VAL A 245 -2.07 19.77 4.94
CA VAL A 245 -1.13 19.40 6.00
C VAL A 245 0.27 19.90 5.66
N LYS A 246 0.90 20.55 6.61
CA LYS A 246 2.27 21.04 6.48
C LYS A 246 3.25 19.93 6.80
N LEU A 247 4.15 19.63 5.87
CA LEU A 247 5.22 18.64 6.06
C LEU A 247 6.58 19.32 6.00
N LYS A 248 7.51 18.77 6.77
CA LYS A 248 8.93 19.10 6.72
C LYS A 248 9.64 18.01 5.93
N PHE A 249 10.34 18.40 4.86
CA PHE A 249 10.94 17.46 3.92
C PHE A 249 12.10 18.07 3.14
N CYS A 250 12.86 17.24 2.44
CA CYS A 250 13.88 17.66 1.49
C CYS A 250 13.53 17.21 0.07
N HIS A 251 13.84 18.01 -0.93
CA HIS A 251 13.75 17.58 -2.33
C HIS A 251 14.86 16.59 -2.70
N THR A 252 14.54 15.63 -3.54
CA THR A 252 15.51 14.62 -4.00
C THR A 252 16.63 15.16 -4.88
N ASP A 253 16.45 16.30 -5.52
CA ASP A 253 17.53 16.94 -6.30
C ASP A 253 18.78 17.19 -5.47
N PHE A 254 18.62 17.44 -4.17
CA PHE A 254 19.73 17.53 -3.23
C PHE A 254 20.51 16.21 -3.12
N TYR A 255 19.83 15.05 -3.22
CA TYR A 255 20.43 13.73 -3.09
C TYR A 255 21.17 13.23 -4.32
N ARG A 256 20.81 13.69 -5.51
CA ARG A 256 21.58 13.37 -6.72
C ARG A 256 23.03 13.82 -6.60
N LEU A 257 23.25 14.88 -5.84
CA LEU A 257 24.58 15.43 -5.58
C LEU A 257 25.26 14.78 -4.36
N HIS A 258 24.46 14.27 -3.39
CA HIS A 258 24.93 13.78 -2.10
C HIS A 258 24.17 12.52 -1.63
N PRO A 259 24.34 11.35 -2.26
CA PRO A 259 23.53 10.15 -1.99
C PRO A 259 23.64 9.59 -0.56
N THR A 260 24.57 10.09 0.24
CA THR A 260 24.77 9.64 1.64
C THR A 260 24.17 10.59 2.68
N VAL A 261 23.55 11.69 2.27
CA VAL A 261 23.05 12.71 3.19
C VAL A 261 21.57 12.44 3.51
N ASN A 262 21.25 12.34 4.79
CA ASN A 262 19.87 12.31 5.28
C ASN A 262 19.29 13.73 5.22
N CYS A 263 17.95 13.83 5.07
CA CYS A 263 17.25 15.10 5.22
C CYS A 263 17.46 15.64 6.64
N THR A 264 18.33 16.66 6.75
CA THR A 264 18.64 17.29 8.04
C THR A 264 17.67 18.41 8.36
N ASP A 265 17.64 18.84 9.60
CA ASP A 265 16.80 19.97 10.03
C ASP A 265 17.15 21.29 9.29
N GLN A 266 18.41 21.45 8.93
CA GLN A 266 18.92 22.65 8.24
C GLN A 266 18.57 22.67 6.75
N ASP A 267 18.47 21.48 6.13
CA ASP A 267 18.20 21.33 4.69
C ASP A 267 16.70 21.18 4.40
N ALA A 268 15.92 20.86 5.42
CA ALA A 268 14.50 20.61 5.29
C ALA A 268 13.72 21.91 5.07
N ILE A 269 12.81 21.86 4.12
CA ILE A 269 11.82 22.91 3.86
C ILE A 269 10.46 22.50 4.38
N GLU A 270 9.55 23.46 4.52
CA GLU A 270 8.18 23.22 4.96
C GLU A 270 7.19 23.71 3.89
N GLU A 271 6.36 22.81 3.38
CA GLU A 271 5.31 23.14 2.43
C GLU A 271 4.00 22.44 2.79
N TYR A 272 2.89 22.91 2.18
CA TYR A 272 1.57 22.33 2.37
C TYR A 272 1.29 21.26 1.33
N PHE A 273 0.76 20.14 1.78
CA PHE A 273 0.36 19.01 0.98
C PHE A 273 -1.14 18.77 1.08
N ILE A 274 -1.69 18.23 0.03
CA ILE A 274 -3.06 17.75 -0.09
C ILE A 274 -3.08 16.27 -0.51
N ASP A 275 -4.24 15.68 -0.58
CA ASP A 275 -4.47 14.28 -0.87
C ASP A 275 -3.71 13.82 -2.13
N GLY A 276 -2.98 12.73 -1.98
CA GLY A 276 -2.24 12.11 -3.07
C GLY A 276 -3.15 11.53 -4.15
N GLY A 277 -4.33 11.07 -3.77
CA GLY A 277 -5.32 10.52 -4.68
C GLY A 277 -5.92 11.55 -5.65
N VAL A 278 -5.60 12.83 -5.53
CA VAL A 278 -6.01 13.85 -6.52
C VAL A 278 -5.36 13.57 -7.87
N PHE A 279 -4.09 13.18 -7.89
CA PHE A 279 -3.34 12.89 -9.12
C PHE A 279 -2.91 11.43 -9.22
N ASP A 280 -2.52 10.78 -8.12
CA ASP A 280 -2.06 9.38 -8.09
C ASP A 280 -2.89 8.58 -7.07
N ASN A 281 -4.11 8.21 -7.46
CA ASN A 281 -5.01 7.46 -6.57
C ASN A 281 -4.59 6.00 -6.38
N GLU A 282 -3.96 5.43 -7.40
CA GLU A 282 -3.40 4.09 -7.37
C GLU A 282 -1.90 4.17 -7.65
N PRO A 283 -1.04 4.30 -6.62
CA PRO A 283 0.40 4.47 -6.81
C PRO A 283 1.08 3.19 -7.31
N LEU A 284 0.51 2.58 -8.36
CA LEU A 284 1.00 1.37 -9.01
C LEU A 284 2.30 1.64 -9.78
N ARG A 285 2.42 2.83 -10.40
CA ARG A 285 3.67 3.27 -11.04
C ARG A 285 4.80 3.37 -10.02
N LEU A 286 4.52 3.97 -8.86
CA LEU A 286 5.46 4.06 -7.75
C LEU A 286 5.87 2.65 -7.28
N ALA A 287 4.89 1.76 -7.04
CA ALA A 287 5.13 0.38 -6.65
C ALA A 287 6.03 -0.36 -7.66
N THR A 288 5.71 -0.27 -8.94
CA THR A 288 6.47 -0.92 -10.01
C THR A 288 7.92 -0.44 -10.06
N ARG A 289 8.14 0.86 -9.92
CA ARG A 289 9.50 1.43 -9.90
C ARG A 289 10.30 0.99 -8.69
N ILE A 290 9.73 1.09 -7.50
CA ILE A 290 10.39 0.66 -6.26
C ILE A 290 10.76 -0.81 -6.37
N ALA A 291 9.81 -1.66 -6.80
CA ALA A 291 10.02 -3.09 -6.92
C ALA A 291 11.14 -3.45 -7.90
N THR A 292 11.09 -2.89 -9.11
CA THR A 292 12.03 -3.24 -10.18
C THR A 292 13.45 -2.74 -9.94
N ARG A 293 13.62 -1.69 -9.16
CA ARG A 293 14.92 -1.05 -8.90
C ARG A 293 15.49 -1.39 -7.53
N GLY A 294 14.61 -1.57 -6.56
CA GLY A 294 14.99 -1.76 -5.16
C GLY A 294 15.21 -3.20 -4.75
N LEU A 295 14.49 -4.14 -5.33
CA LEU A 295 14.63 -5.55 -4.97
C LEU A 295 15.72 -6.25 -5.77
N LYS A 296 16.49 -7.11 -5.10
CA LYS A 296 17.44 -8.03 -5.71
C LYS A 296 17.17 -9.45 -5.21
N LYS A 297 17.58 -10.42 -6.00
CA LYS A 297 17.52 -11.82 -5.61
C LYS A 297 18.89 -12.24 -5.03
N GLU A 298 18.90 -12.66 -3.78
CA GLU A 298 20.07 -13.24 -3.11
C GLU A 298 19.79 -14.71 -2.79
N GLY A 299 20.41 -15.60 -3.56
CA GLY A 299 20.14 -17.04 -3.45
C GLY A 299 18.68 -17.36 -3.77
N LYS A 300 17.91 -17.74 -2.74
CA LYS A 300 16.47 -18.03 -2.85
C LYS A 300 15.56 -16.90 -2.37
N GLU A 301 16.10 -15.88 -1.75
CA GLU A 301 15.34 -14.82 -1.11
C GLU A 301 15.37 -13.52 -1.94
N PHE A 302 14.34 -12.69 -1.77
CA PHE A 302 14.31 -11.33 -2.26
C PHE A 302 14.60 -10.38 -1.11
N VAL A 303 15.62 -9.53 -1.29
CA VAL A 303 16.06 -8.55 -0.31
C VAL A 303 16.10 -7.16 -0.92
N TRP A 304 15.95 -6.13 -0.09
CA TRP A 304 16.08 -4.76 -0.53
C TRP A 304 17.55 -4.39 -0.73
N ASN A 305 17.86 -3.76 -1.86
CA ASN A 305 19.13 -3.09 -2.02
C ASN A 305 19.23 -1.98 -0.99
N GLU A 306 20.40 -1.78 -0.40
CA GLU A 306 20.63 -0.65 0.48
C GLU A 306 20.52 0.68 -0.29
N PHE A 307 21.03 0.68 -1.52
CA PHE A 307 20.88 1.78 -2.48
C PHE A 307 20.34 1.21 -3.80
N PRO A 308 19.09 1.52 -4.18
CA PRO A 308 18.54 1.09 -5.45
C PRO A 308 19.37 1.58 -6.63
N THR A 309 19.64 0.70 -7.59
CA THR A 309 20.41 1.04 -8.79
C THR A 309 19.74 0.50 -10.05
N LEU A 310 19.94 1.20 -11.18
CA LEU A 310 19.45 0.76 -12.49
C LEU A 310 20.06 -0.57 -12.99
N LYS A 311 21.21 -0.98 -12.42
CA LYS A 311 21.96 -2.17 -12.87
C LYS A 311 21.29 -3.50 -12.50
N ASN A 312 20.46 -3.54 -11.48
CA ASN A 312 19.86 -4.77 -10.95
C ASN A 312 18.35 -4.78 -11.11
N ARG A 313 17.86 -4.49 -12.32
CA ARG A 313 16.42 -4.53 -12.60
C ARG A 313 15.88 -5.94 -12.45
N ILE A 314 14.90 -6.11 -11.59
CA ILE A 314 14.04 -7.29 -11.56
C ILE A 314 12.84 -7.00 -12.48
N PRO A 315 12.44 -7.95 -13.34
CA PRO A 315 11.22 -7.77 -14.12
C PRO A 315 10.03 -7.53 -13.19
N PRO A 316 9.09 -6.61 -13.52
CA PRO A 316 7.91 -6.32 -12.70
C PRO A 316 7.12 -7.58 -12.30
N LEU A 317 7.09 -8.56 -13.19
CA LEU A 317 6.42 -9.85 -12.99
C LEU A 317 7.14 -10.79 -12.01
N ALA A 318 8.36 -10.47 -11.57
CA ALA A 318 9.05 -11.26 -10.54
C ALA A 318 8.43 -11.06 -9.14
N LEU A 319 7.66 -9.95 -8.95
CA LEU A 319 6.83 -9.75 -7.78
C LEU A 319 5.38 -10.08 -8.09
N SER A 320 4.69 -10.65 -7.11
CA SER A 320 3.24 -10.68 -7.12
C SER A 320 2.72 -9.28 -6.73
N ILE A 321 2.63 -8.38 -7.71
CA ILE A 321 2.04 -7.05 -7.50
C ILE A 321 0.53 -7.21 -7.51
N ARG A 322 -0.14 -6.69 -6.48
CA ARG A 322 -1.58 -6.66 -6.32
C ARG A 322 -2.02 -5.24 -6.05
N ALA A 323 -2.95 -4.75 -6.83
CA ALA A 323 -3.59 -3.45 -6.62
C ALA A 323 -5.03 -3.70 -6.15
N LEU A 324 -5.39 -3.10 -5.03
CA LEU A 324 -6.77 -3.03 -4.56
C LEU A 324 -7.33 -1.66 -4.96
N ASP A 325 -8.19 -1.67 -5.97
CA ASP A 325 -8.90 -0.49 -6.46
C ASP A 325 -10.37 -0.58 -6.07
N VAL A 326 -10.80 0.32 -5.19
CA VAL A 326 -12.20 0.39 -4.74
C VAL A 326 -13.09 1.12 -5.74
N ASP A 327 -12.51 1.89 -6.65
CA ASP A 327 -13.23 2.61 -7.69
C ASP A 327 -13.44 1.76 -8.96
N ALA A 328 -12.68 0.66 -9.11
CA ALA A 328 -12.82 -0.25 -10.24
C ALA A 328 -14.08 -1.09 -10.10
N LYS A 329 -15.11 -0.73 -10.83
CA LYS A 329 -16.41 -1.40 -10.80
C LYS A 329 -16.42 -2.61 -11.72
N THR A 330 -16.67 -3.78 -11.15
CA THR A 330 -16.95 -5.00 -11.93
C THR A 330 -18.43 -5.30 -12.06
N TYR A 331 -19.29 -4.43 -11.57
CA TYR A 331 -20.73 -4.58 -11.81
C TYR A 331 -20.99 -4.54 -13.32
N PRO A 332 -21.85 -5.44 -13.84
CA PRO A 332 -22.51 -5.11 -15.09
C PRO A 332 -23.13 -3.73 -14.80
N SER A 333 -22.56 -2.69 -15.39
CA SER A 333 -23.14 -1.37 -15.32
C SER A 333 -24.62 -1.56 -15.67
N GLU A 334 -25.51 -1.45 -14.68
CA GLU A 334 -26.87 -1.09 -15.03
C GLU A 334 -26.69 0.08 -15.98
N PRO A 335 -27.36 0.07 -17.14
CA PRO A 335 -27.31 1.19 -18.03
C PRO A 335 -27.61 2.37 -17.09
N GLN A 336 -26.58 3.20 -16.85
CA GLN A 336 -26.76 4.41 -16.05
C GLN A 336 -28.02 4.99 -16.65
N ALA A 337 -29.09 5.02 -15.87
CA ALA A 337 -30.28 5.72 -16.27
C ALA A 337 -29.73 7.09 -16.61
N THR A 338 -29.47 7.28 -17.89
CA THR A 338 -29.12 8.58 -18.40
C THR A 338 -30.31 9.36 -17.99
N ASP A 339 -30.14 10.21 -16.98
CA ASP A 339 -31.09 11.30 -16.72
C ASP A 339 -31.06 12.16 -17.96
N THR A 340 -31.69 11.59 -19.02
CA THR A 340 -31.73 12.11 -20.37
C THR A 340 -32.65 13.36 -20.44
N ASN A 341 -33.18 13.79 -19.30
CA ASN A 341 -34.16 14.88 -19.26
C ASN A 341 -33.59 16.21 -18.78
N VAL A 342 -32.38 16.26 -18.20
CA VAL A 342 -31.77 17.56 -17.89
C VAL A 342 -30.69 17.83 -18.95
N LYS A 343 -31.00 18.84 -19.79
CA LYS A 343 -29.99 19.36 -20.73
C LYS A 343 -28.81 19.89 -19.88
N ALA A 344 -27.59 19.59 -20.26
CA ALA A 344 -26.39 20.02 -19.53
C ALA A 344 -26.33 21.55 -19.34
N GLU A 345 -26.98 22.31 -20.23
CA GLU A 345 -27.11 23.76 -20.19
C GLU A 345 -28.09 24.27 -19.11
N ASP A 346 -28.99 23.41 -18.60
CA ASP A 346 -29.99 23.75 -17.59
C ASP A 346 -29.55 23.28 -16.16
N GLU A 347 -28.37 22.70 -16.02
CA GLU A 347 -27.89 22.22 -14.73
C GLU A 347 -27.40 23.38 -13.85
N PRO A 348 -27.78 23.45 -12.55
CA PRO A 348 -27.29 24.47 -11.65
C PRO A 348 -25.76 24.43 -11.53
N LEU A 349 -25.11 25.60 -11.42
CA LEU A 349 -23.65 25.76 -11.45
C LEU A 349 -22.92 24.89 -10.44
N ILE A 350 -23.42 24.78 -9.21
CA ILE A 350 -22.76 24.01 -8.13
C ILE A 350 -22.75 22.52 -8.44
N PRO A 351 -23.89 21.84 -8.73
CA PRO A 351 -23.87 20.44 -9.16
C PRO A 351 -23.06 20.18 -10.44
N TYR A 352 -23.10 21.10 -11.41
CA TYR A 352 -22.30 21.01 -12.63
C TYR A 352 -20.80 21.04 -12.31
N PHE A 353 -20.37 22.00 -11.47
CA PHE A 353 -18.98 22.13 -11.06
C PHE A 353 -18.50 20.92 -10.26
N GLU A 354 -19.33 20.39 -9.36
CA GLU A 354 -19.04 19.16 -8.60
C GLU A 354 -18.83 17.96 -9.55
N LYS A 355 -19.73 17.76 -10.51
CA LYS A 355 -19.59 16.71 -11.53
C LYS A 355 -18.34 16.89 -12.40
N PHE A 356 -18.04 18.15 -12.76
CA PHE A 356 -16.84 18.47 -13.55
C PHE A 356 -15.57 18.11 -12.79
N VAL A 357 -15.44 18.56 -11.53
CA VAL A 357 -14.27 18.27 -10.69
C VAL A 357 -14.11 16.76 -10.48
N PHE A 358 -15.21 16.07 -10.20
CA PHE A 358 -15.19 14.61 -10.04
C PHE A 358 -14.72 13.89 -11.31
N ARG A 359 -15.26 14.27 -12.47
CA ARG A 359 -14.84 13.69 -13.76
C ARG A 359 -13.39 14.00 -14.08
N PHE A 360 -12.93 15.20 -13.76
CA PHE A 360 -11.54 15.59 -13.96
C PHE A 360 -10.60 14.72 -13.12
N VAL A 361 -10.88 14.57 -11.82
CA VAL A 361 -10.10 13.73 -10.91
C VAL A 361 -10.12 12.27 -11.37
N THR A 362 -11.29 11.73 -11.69
CA THR A 362 -11.43 10.34 -12.16
C THR A 362 -10.68 10.11 -13.48
N SER A 363 -10.72 11.11 -14.39
CA SER A 363 -9.99 11.02 -15.67
C SER A 363 -8.48 11.03 -15.46
N ALA A 364 -7.97 11.89 -14.58
CA ALA A 364 -6.54 11.94 -14.25
C ALA A 364 -6.04 10.61 -13.66
N ARG A 365 -6.81 10.04 -12.73
CA ARG A 365 -6.55 8.71 -12.13
C ARG A 365 -6.50 7.60 -13.18
N SER A 366 -7.53 7.54 -14.04
CA SER A 366 -7.61 6.53 -15.10
C SER A 366 -6.44 6.63 -16.07
N GLN A 367 -6.00 7.84 -16.42
CA GLN A 367 -4.89 8.05 -17.35
C GLN A 367 -3.57 7.52 -16.79
N GLN A 368 -3.33 7.68 -15.50
CA GLN A 368 -2.14 7.09 -14.84
C GLN A 368 -2.16 5.56 -14.90
N LEU A 369 -3.30 4.96 -14.55
CA LEU A 369 -3.46 3.51 -14.61
C LEU A 369 -3.22 2.98 -16.02
N TYR A 370 -3.85 3.58 -17.04
CA TYR A 370 -3.61 3.21 -18.44
C TYR A 370 -2.14 3.29 -18.83
N SER A 371 -1.44 4.37 -18.45
CA SER A 371 -0.02 4.52 -18.78
C SER A 371 0.85 3.41 -18.14
N VAL A 372 0.54 3.01 -16.91
CA VAL A 372 1.28 1.93 -16.23
C VAL A 372 1.02 0.58 -16.89
N LEU A 373 -0.24 0.30 -17.27
CA LEU A 373 -0.61 -0.95 -17.94
C LEU A 373 -0.05 -1.03 -19.36
N ASP A 374 -0.01 0.08 -20.08
CA ASP A 374 0.62 0.16 -21.41
C ASP A 374 2.13 -0.12 -21.33
N GLU A 375 2.81 0.44 -20.34
CA GLU A 375 4.22 0.14 -20.07
C GLU A 375 4.46 -1.29 -19.55
N ASN A 376 3.45 -1.92 -18.92
CA ASN A 376 3.55 -3.21 -18.24
C ASN A 376 2.27 -4.05 -18.46
N PRO A 377 1.98 -4.55 -19.67
CA PRO A 377 0.73 -5.26 -19.98
C PRO A 377 0.44 -6.48 -19.08
N GLY A 378 1.49 -7.10 -18.54
CA GLY A 378 1.35 -8.24 -17.62
C GLY A 378 0.73 -7.91 -16.27
N LEU A 379 0.56 -6.63 -15.91
CA LEU A 379 -0.04 -6.20 -14.65
C LEU A 379 -1.58 -6.14 -14.68
N GLU A 380 -2.23 -6.24 -15.84
CA GLU A 380 -3.71 -6.21 -15.93
C GLU A 380 -4.37 -7.21 -14.99
N GLY A 381 -3.89 -8.45 -14.97
CA GLY A 381 -4.40 -9.50 -14.07
C GLY A 381 -4.09 -9.30 -12.59
N SER A 382 -3.33 -8.26 -12.26
CA SER A 382 -2.91 -7.95 -10.88
C SER A 382 -3.87 -7.00 -10.16
N ILE A 383 -4.74 -6.32 -10.91
CA ILE A 383 -5.72 -5.38 -10.33
C ILE A 383 -6.89 -6.17 -9.77
N GLN A 384 -7.14 -5.98 -8.49
CA GLN A 384 -8.29 -6.55 -7.78
C GLN A 384 -9.30 -5.45 -7.55
N SER A 385 -10.49 -5.61 -8.10
CA SER A 385 -11.63 -4.76 -7.83
C SER A 385 -12.61 -5.46 -6.90
N SER A 386 -13.52 -4.70 -6.31
CA SER A 386 -14.68 -5.27 -5.61
C SER A 386 -15.43 -6.19 -6.56
N LYS A 387 -15.54 -7.48 -6.21
CA LYS A 387 -16.27 -8.48 -6.99
C LYS A 387 -17.69 -8.72 -6.49
N ASN A 388 -18.21 -7.81 -5.69
CA ASN A 388 -19.52 -7.96 -5.13
C ASN A 388 -20.62 -7.71 -6.15
N ASN A 389 -21.63 -8.54 -6.11
CA ASN A 389 -22.88 -8.32 -6.84
C ASN A 389 -23.76 -7.23 -6.17
N PHE A 390 -23.33 -6.72 -5.03
CA PHE A 390 -24.04 -5.70 -4.26
C PHE A 390 -23.18 -4.45 -4.13
N PRO A 391 -23.78 -3.25 -4.27
CA PRO A 391 -23.06 -2.01 -4.06
C PRO A 391 -22.57 -1.90 -2.61
N LEU A 392 -21.42 -1.27 -2.41
CA LEU A 392 -20.96 -0.90 -1.08
C LEU A 392 -21.87 0.18 -0.49
N ALA A 393 -22.12 0.11 0.81
CA ALA A 393 -23.03 1.05 1.47
C ALA A 393 -22.51 2.49 1.45
N SER A 394 -21.18 2.67 1.43
CA SER A 394 -20.54 3.98 1.41
C SER A 394 -20.33 4.54 0.00
N GLU A 395 -20.58 3.76 -1.07
CA GLU A 395 -20.31 4.15 -2.46
C GLU A 395 -21.10 5.39 -2.93
N PRO A 396 -22.41 5.53 -2.63
CA PRO A 396 -23.15 6.75 -2.98
C PRO A 396 -22.58 8.00 -2.29
N GLY A 397 -22.82 9.16 -2.89
CA GLY A 397 -22.40 10.44 -2.34
C GLY A 397 -20.87 10.62 -2.33
N LEU A 398 -20.19 10.26 -3.43
CA LEU A 398 -18.73 10.38 -3.59
C LEU A 398 -17.93 9.62 -2.52
N ALA A 399 -18.43 8.48 -2.09
CA ALA A 399 -17.82 7.66 -1.04
C ALA A 399 -17.80 8.32 0.36
N PHE A 400 -18.63 9.34 0.62
CA PHE A 400 -18.74 9.99 1.94
C PHE A 400 -19.82 9.37 2.84
N LEU A 401 -20.76 8.58 2.29
CA LEU A 401 -21.89 8.05 3.07
C LEU A 401 -21.47 7.17 4.25
N GLY A 402 -20.33 6.51 4.16
CA GLY A 402 -19.80 5.74 5.28
C GLY A 402 -19.52 6.58 6.52
N PHE A 403 -19.29 7.88 6.39
CA PHE A 403 -19.12 8.74 7.56
C PHE A 403 -20.43 9.07 8.28
N PHE A 404 -21.57 8.98 7.59
CA PHE A 404 -22.87 9.30 8.18
C PHE A 404 -23.38 8.19 9.11
N ASP A 405 -23.12 6.94 8.79
CA ASP A 405 -23.60 5.81 9.58
C ASP A 405 -22.49 4.77 9.82
N ARG A 406 -22.35 4.38 11.08
CA ARG A 406 -21.43 3.33 11.48
C ARG A 406 -21.78 1.98 10.85
N GLY A 407 -23.09 1.67 10.70
CA GLY A 407 -23.55 0.44 10.08
C GLY A 407 -23.09 0.29 8.64
N PHE A 408 -22.94 1.41 7.90
CA PHE A 408 -22.39 1.40 6.54
C PHE A 408 -20.92 0.99 6.56
N ARG A 409 -20.11 1.55 7.48
CA ARG A 409 -18.70 1.18 7.63
C ARG A 409 -18.53 -0.28 8.06
N GLU A 410 -19.37 -0.76 8.98
CA GLU A 410 -19.37 -2.17 9.41
C GLU A 410 -19.71 -3.11 8.26
N TYR A 411 -20.76 -2.79 7.51
CA TYR A 411 -21.15 -3.55 6.32
C TYR A 411 -20.00 -3.62 5.31
N ASP A 412 -19.44 -2.47 4.94
CA ASP A 412 -18.37 -2.39 3.96
C ASP A 412 -17.12 -3.14 4.43
N PHE A 413 -16.78 -3.07 5.72
CA PHE A 413 -15.67 -3.85 6.29
C PHE A 413 -15.86 -5.36 6.11
N TYR A 414 -17.04 -5.87 6.46
CA TYR A 414 -17.32 -7.30 6.30
C TYR A 414 -17.40 -7.72 4.83
N MET A 415 -17.85 -6.84 3.96
CA MET A 415 -17.83 -7.07 2.52
C MET A 415 -16.39 -7.16 1.99
N GLY A 416 -15.51 -6.28 2.45
CA GLY A 416 -14.08 -6.36 2.14
C GLY A 416 -13.46 -7.68 2.57
N MET A 417 -13.75 -8.15 3.79
CA MET A 417 -13.30 -9.47 4.26
C MET A 417 -13.84 -10.61 3.40
N TYR A 418 -15.09 -10.53 3.00
CA TYR A 418 -15.73 -11.54 2.16
C TYR A 418 -15.05 -11.63 0.79
N ASP A 419 -14.79 -10.48 0.16
CA ASP A 419 -14.15 -10.41 -1.15
C ASP A 419 -12.69 -10.88 -1.10
N ALA A 420 -11.94 -10.51 -0.08
CA ALA A 420 -10.58 -11.02 0.11
C ALA A 420 -10.55 -12.54 0.25
N ARG A 421 -11.48 -13.10 1.04
CA ARG A 421 -11.62 -14.55 1.18
C ARG A 421 -11.96 -15.22 -0.14
N ARG A 422 -12.91 -14.66 -0.89
CA ARG A 422 -13.32 -15.16 -2.20
C ARG A 422 -12.16 -15.13 -3.19
N SER A 423 -11.43 -14.02 -3.25
CA SER A 423 -10.24 -13.89 -4.08
C SER A 423 -9.18 -14.94 -3.76
N ALA A 424 -8.97 -15.26 -2.47
CA ALA A 424 -8.05 -16.29 -2.05
C ALA A 424 -8.51 -17.72 -2.43
N LEU A 425 -9.82 -17.97 -2.44
CA LEU A 425 -10.40 -19.28 -2.85
C LEU A 425 -10.33 -19.45 -4.38
N ASP A 426 -10.72 -18.44 -5.14
CA ASP A 426 -10.64 -18.44 -6.63
C ASP A 426 -9.20 -18.67 -7.08
N ALA A 427 -8.25 -18.11 -6.33
CA ALA A 427 -6.83 -18.33 -6.53
C ALA A 427 -6.44 -19.81 -6.39
N LYS A 428 -6.91 -20.47 -5.35
CA LYS A 428 -6.63 -21.87 -5.05
C LYS A 428 -7.22 -22.81 -6.10
N GLU A 429 -8.42 -22.51 -6.63
CA GLU A 429 -9.03 -23.27 -7.73
C GLU A 429 -8.26 -23.12 -9.04
N ASN A 430 -7.65 -21.95 -9.27
CA ASN A 430 -6.83 -21.67 -10.44
C ASN A 430 -5.37 -22.15 -10.31
N GLU A 431 -4.89 -22.57 -9.13
CA GLU A 431 -3.56 -23.18 -8.95
C GLU A 431 -3.36 -24.43 -9.83
N ASN A 432 -4.42 -25.15 -10.18
CA ASN A 432 -4.38 -26.19 -11.21
C ASN A 432 -4.07 -25.66 -12.61
N LYS A 433 -4.02 -24.34 -12.80
CA LYS A 433 -3.73 -23.64 -14.07
C LYS A 433 -2.48 -22.75 -14.03
N LYS A 434 -1.50 -23.00 -13.14
CA LYS A 434 -0.20 -22.30 -13.10
C LYS A 434 -0.25 -20.78 -12.86
N VAL A 435 -1.16 -20.26 -12.09
CA VAL A 435 -1.12 -18.86 -11.66
C VAL A 435 -0.93 -18.83 -10.15
N ILE A 436 0.21 -18.34 -9.69
CA ILE A 436 0.47 -18.11 -8.26
C ILE A 436 -0.37 -16.90 -7.84
N LEU A 437 -1.44 -17.17 -7.15
CA LEU A 437 -2.35 -16.15 -6.61
C LEU A 437 -2.24 -16.15 -5.09
N LEU A 438 -2.30 -14.97 -4.48
CA LEU A 438 -2.49 -14.83 -3.04
C LEU A 438 -3.84 -15.37 -2.58
#